data_835bb22dd7360e44b3e0c858e6f81b06
#
_entry.id   835bb22dd7360e44b3e0c858e6f81b06
#
_cell.length_a   1.000
_cell.length_b   1.000
_cell.length_c   1.000
_cell.angle_alpha   90.00
_cell.angle_beta   90.00
_cell.angle_gamma   90.00
#
_symmetry.space_group_name_H-M   'P 1'
#
loop_
_entity.id
_entity.type
_entity.pdbx_description
1 polymer ?
#
loop_
_entity_poly.entity_id
_entity_poly.type
_entity_poly.pdbx_seq_one_letter_code
_entity_poly.pdbx_strand_id
1 'polypeptide(L)'
;DKIIDRSGSGDLKHEVLKERYGRDDILPLWVADMDFETPDFILDAMRKRMEHPIFGYTVQPEEYWPTVKKWIADHHQWDVKEEWMTYIPGVVRGLGFAINALTEPGDKIIIQTPVYHPFRMTIEGNGRCTVKNQLIETDGDNFYEMDFDNLLSIIDGAKMLVLCNPHNPAGITWSKETLQRLADICYEHNVIVISDEIHADLALFGHKHVPFASVSDKAKNISITFQAPTKTFN
;
A
#
# COMPACT_ATOMS: atom_id res chain seq x y z
N ASP A 1 -12.56 -22.56 -11.73
CA ASP A 1 -11.82 -22.20 -10.51
C ASP A 1 -11.65 -23.45 -9.65
N LYS A 2 -10.44 -23.69 -9.17
CA LYS A 2 -10.10 -24.85 -8.35
C LYS A 2 -10.09 -24.42 -6.89
N ILE A 3 -10.83 -25.16 -6.05
CA ILE A 3 -10.75 -24.98 -4.60
C ILE A 3 -9.46 -25.65 -4.11
N ILE A 4 -8.63 -24.91 -3.39
CA ILE A 4 -7.38 -25.40 -2.83
C ILE A 4 -7.54 -25.53 -1.33
N ASP A 5 -7.32 -26.75 -0.83
CA ASP A 5 -7.24 -26.98 0.61
C ASP A 5 -5.93 -26.42 1.15
N ARG A 6 -6.02 -25.45 2.06
CA ARG A 6 -4.88 -24.76 2.66
C ARG A 6 -4.51 -25.34 4.04
N SER A 7 -5.19 -26.39 4.50
CA SER A 7 -4.93 -27.04 5.80
C SER A 7 -3.49 -27.58 5.87
N GLY A 8 -2.80 -27.32 6.95
CA GLY A 8 -1.41 -27.75 7.18
C GLY A 8 -0.36 -26.99 6.37
N SER A 9 -0.74 -25.90 5.70
CA SER A 9 0.19 -25.06 4.91
C SER A 9 0.93 -24.01 5.74
N GLY A 10 0.56 -23.80 6.99
CA GLY A 10 1.04 -22.69 7.83
C GLY A 10 0.35 -21.37 7.50
N ASP A 11 -0.77 -21.43 6.83
CA ASP A 11 -1.56 -20.28 6.38
C ASP A 11 -2.14 -19.48 7.54
N LEU A 12 -1.73 -18.22 7.65
CA LEU A 12 -2.20 -17.33 8.71
C LEU A 12 -3.72 -17.08 8.65
N LYS A 13 -4.32 -17.09 7.45
CA LYS A 13 -5.72 -16.73 7.24
C LYS A 13 -6.68 -17.74 7.87
N HIS A 14 -6.33 -19.02 7.85
CA HIS A 14 -7.19 -20.13 8.29
C HIS A 14 -6.71 -20.81 9.58
N GLU A 15 -5.42 -21.09 9.70
CA GLU A 15 -4.93 -21.96 10.79
C GLU A 15 -4.98 -21.32 12.18
N VAL A 16 -5.00 -19.98 12.27
CA VAL A 16 -5.05 -19.29 13.57
C VAL A 16 -6.47 -18.96 14.04
N LEU A 17 -7.50 -19.36 13.28
CA LEU A 17 -8.90 -19.01 13.58
C LEU A 17 -9.31 -19.47 14.96
N LYS A 18 -9.02 -20.73 15.30
CA LYS A 18 -9.39 -21.33 16.60
C LYS A 18 -8.67 -20.63 17.76
N GLU A 19 -7.39 -20.35 17.61
CA GLU A 19 -6.60 -19.64 18.63
C GLU A 19 -7.11 -18.21 18.83
N ARG A 20 -7.35 -17.49 17.72
CA ARG A 20 -7.67 -16.06 17.75
C ARG A 20 -9.13 -15.75 18.06
N TYR A 21 -10.05 -16.60 17.58
CA TYR A 21 -11.49 -16.34 17.63
C TYR A 21 -12.28 -17.43 18.39
N GLY A 22 -11.61 -18.47 18.92
CA GLY A 22 -12.22 -19.59 19.62
C GLY A 22 -13.02 -20.55 18.72
N ARG A 23 -13.02 -20.34 17.41
CA ARG A 23 -13.78 -21.09 16.39
C ARG A 23 -12.93 -21.31 15.15
N ASP A 24 -13.10 -22.44 14.49
CA ASP A 24 -12.45 -22.83 13.23
C ASP A 24 -13.44 -23.02 12.05
N ASP A 25 -14.74 -22.84 12.32
CA ASP A 25 -15.84 -22.99 11.36
C ASP A 25 -16.30 -21.64 10.73
N ILE A 26 -15.53 -20.57 10.89
CA ILE A 26 -15.83 -19.25 10.35
C ILE A 26 -15.12 -19.03 9.01
N LEU A 27 -15.80 -18.32 8.08
CA LEU A 27 -15.20 -17.90 6.82
C LEU A 27 -14.26 -16.70 7.05
N PRO A 28 -12.94 -16.85 6.84
CA PRO A 28 -12.00 -15.77 7.07
C PRO A 28 -12.00 -14.77 5.91
N LEU A 29 -12.31 -13.50 6.21
CA LEU A 29 -12.28 -12.39 5.26
C LEU A 29 -11.33 -11.25 5.71
N TRP A 30 -10.32 -11.58 6.51
CA TRP A 30 -9.50 -10.59 7.22
C TRP A 30 -8.06 -10.41 6.66
N VAL A 31 -7.45 -11.46 6.16
CA VAL A 31 -6.13 -11.38 5.52
C VAL A 31 -6.31 -11.22 4.02
N ALA A 32 -5.68 -10.20 3.44
CA ALA A 32 -5.74 -9.94 2.02
C ALA A 32 -4.69 -10.75 1.25
N ASP A 33 -4.77 -12.06 1.33
CA ASP A 33 -4.17 -13.00 0.39
C ASP A 33 -5.27 -13.67 -0.45
N MET A 34 -4.96 -14.11 -1.65
CA MET A 34 -5.93 -14.74 -2.54
C MET A 34 -6.10 -16.22 -2.19
N ASP A 35 -7.32 -16.74 -2.41
CA ASP A 35 -7.60 -18.18 -2.34
C ASP A 35 -7.42 -18.86 -3.71
N PHE A 36 -6.93 -18.13 -4.71
CA PHE A 36 -6.57 -18.65 -6.02
C PHE A 36 -5.14 -19.19 -6.03
N GLU A 37 -4.92 -20.20 -6.88
CA GLU A 37 -3.58 -20.73 -7.11
C GLU A 37 -2.67 -19.67 -7.75
N THR A 38 -1.43 -19.57 -7.25
CA THR A 38 -0.43 -18.71 -7.88
C THR A 38 -0.24 -19.13 -9.35
N PRO A 39 -0.22 -18.20 -10.31
CA PRO A 39 -0.11 -18.52 -11.72
C PRO A 39 1.09 -19.42 -12.08
N ASP A 40 0.88 -20.38 -12.98
CA ASP A 40 1.92 -21.36 -13.35
C ASP A 40 3.22 -20.72 -13.81
N PHE A 41 3.16 -19.61 -14.55
CA PHE A 41 4.38 -18.94 -15.03
C PHE A 41 5.27 -18.44 -13.89
N ILE A 42 4.69 -18.07 -12.73
CA ILE A 42 5.44 -17.70 -11.53
C ILE A 42 6.03 -18.95 -10.89
N LEU A 43 5.20 -20.00 -10.71
CA LEU A 43 5.64 -21.27 -10.14
C LEU A 43 6.76 -21.89 -10.95
N ASP A 44 6.68 -21.84 -12.27
CA ASP A 44 7.71 -22.37 -13.16
C ASP A 44 9.01 -21.58 -13.11
N ALA A 45 8.95 -20.26 -13.01
CA ALA A 45 10.11 -19.42 -12.79
C ALA A 45 10.81 -19.77 -11.45
N MET A 46 10.03 -20.00 -10.38
CA MET A 46 10.55 -20.42 -9.08
C MET A 46 11.19 -21.82 -9.17
N ARG A 47 10.53 -22.80 -9.79
CA ARG A 47 11.06 -24.16 -9.99
C ARG A 47 12.39 -24.10 -10.75
N LYS A 48 12.43 -23.35 -11.86
CA LYS A 48 13.67 -23.14 -12.63
C LYS A 48 14.78 -22.51 -11.80
N ARG A 49 14.47 -21.52 -10.95
CA ARG A 49 15.48 -20.93 -10.07
C ARG A 49 16.02 -21.93 -9.05
N MET A 50 15.19 -22.86 -8.57
CA MET A 50 15.57 -23.89 -7.60
C MET A 50 16.46 -24.98 -8.20
N GLU A 51 16.50 -25.16 -9.54
CA GLU A 51 17.45 -26.08 -10.20
C GLU A 51 18.92 -25.74 -9.87
N HIS A 52 19.21 -24.48 -9.56
CA HIS A 52 20.50 -24.05 -9.06
C HIS A 52 20.45 -23.94 -7.53
N PRO A 53 20.96 -24.91 -6.77
CA PRO A 53 20.68 -25.07 -5.33
C PRO A 53 21.48 -24.14 -4.41
N ILE A 54 22.15 -23.12 -4.93
CA ILE A 54 22.89 -22.14 -4.14
C ILE A 54 22.13 -20.82 -4.14
N PHE A 55 21.69 -20.40 -2.94
CA PHE A 55 20.86 -19.20 -2.71
C PHE A 55 21.66 -18.14 -1.92
N GLY A 56 22.92 -17.92 -2.32
CA GLY A 56 23.78 -16.91 -1.71
C GLY A 56 23.44 -15.48 -2.17
N TYR A 57 24.43 -14.60 -2.09
CA TYR A 57 24.28 -13.25 -2.59
C TYR A 57 23.98 -13.24 -4.09
N THR A 58 22.93 -12.52 -4.49
CA THR A 58 22.50 -12.38 -5.88
C THR A 58 22.55 -10.93 -6.31
N VAL A 59 22.86 -10.71 -7.57
CA VAL A 59 22.68 -9.40 -8.22
C VAL A 59 21.26 -9.31 -8.75
N GLN A 60 20.72 -8.11 -8.82
CA GLN A 60 19.45 -7.83 -9.46
C GLN A 60 19.59 -8.07 -10.98
N PRO A 61 18.67 -8.81 -11.64
CA PRO A 61 18.68 -8.96 -13.09
C PRO A 61 18.57 -7.59 -13.79
N GLU A 62 19.24 -7.45 -14.93
CA GLU A 62 19.19 -6.21 -15.71
C GLU A 62 17.76 -5.83 -16.13
N GLU A 63 16.90 -6.82 -16.37
CA GLU A 63 15.51 -6.60 -16.78
C GLU A 63 14.57 -6.23 -15.63
N TYR A 64 15.03 -6.26 -14.36
CA TYR A 64 14.15 -6.08 -13.20
C TYR A 64 13.47 -4.71 -13.21
N TRP A 65 14.25 -3.62 -13.21
CA TRP A 65 13.68 -2.27 -13.19
C TRP A 65 12.96 -1.91 -14.51
N PRO A 66 13.46 -2.24 -15.69
CA PRO A 66 12.72 -2.07 -16.93
C PRO A 66 11.36 -2.78 -16.92
N THR A 67 11.27 -3.98 -16.34
CA THR A 67 10.00 -4.72 -16.23
C THR A 67 9.03 -4.02 -15.27
N VAL A 68 9.49 -3.60 -14.09
CA VAL A 68 8.67 -2.86 -13.13
C VAL A 68 8.19 -1.53 -13.72
N LYS A 69 9.08 -0.77 -14.35
CA LYS A 69 8.75 0.48 -15.04
C LYS A 69 7.69 0.28 -16.11
N LYS A 70 7.86 -0.76 -16.94
CA LYS A 70 6.90 -1.09 -17.99
C LYS A 70 5.54 -1.45 -17.42
N TRP A 71 5.49 -2.23 -16.33
CA TRP A 71 4.24 -2.57 -15.65
C TRP A 71 3.50 -1.31 -15.19
N ILE A 72 4.18 -0.40 -14.50
CA ILE A 72 3.61 0.85 -14.00
C ILE A 72 3.10 1.73 -15.16
N ALA A 73 3.86 1.85 -16.23
CA ALA A 73 3.46 2.64 -17.40
C ALA A 73 2.23 2.05 -18.10
N ASP A 74 2.22 0.73 -18.33
CA ASP A 74 1.15 0.06 -19.07
C ASP A 74 -0.17 0.02 -18.28
N HIS A 75 -0.11 -0.22 -16.96
CA HIS A 75 -1.30 -0.43 -16.12
C HIS A 75 -1.79 0.85 -15.44
N HIS A 76 -0.88 1.75 -15.09
CA HIS A 76 -1.22 2.95 -14.31
C HIS A 76 -0.93 4.26 -15.03
N GLN A 77 -0.49 4.22 -16.29
CA GLN A 77 -0.18 5.37 -17.15
C GLN A 77 0.78 6.37 -16.47
N TRP A 78 1.71 5.85 -15.67
CA TRP A 78 2.70 6.64 -14.96
C TRP A 78 4.12 6.31 -15.46
N ASP A 79 4.80 7.26 -16.10
CA ASP A 79 6.18 7.09 -16.54
C ASP A 79 7.13 7.48 -15.40
N VAL A 80 7.69 6.46 -14.75
CA VAL A 80 8.66 6.62 -13.66
C VAL A 80 10.09 6.51 -14.20
N LYS A 81 11.02 7.22 -13.59
CA LYS A 81 12.44 7.06 -13.90
C LYS A 81 13.04 5.95 -13.04
N GLU A 82 13.91 5.14 -13.64
CA GLU A 82 14.57 4.06 -12.93
C GLU A 82 15.40 4.57 -11.74
N GLU A 83 16.04 5.71 -11.87
CA GLU A 83 16.82 6.36 -10.80
C GLU A 83 15.99 6.77 -9.56
N TRP A 84 14.66 6.77 -9.67
CA TRP A 84 13.75 7.03 -8.56
C TRP A 84 13.31 5.76 -7.81
N MET A 85 13.64 4.60 -8.37
CA MET A 85 13.16 3.33 -7.83
C MET A 85 14.20 2.67 -6.94
N THR A 86 13.75 2.08 -5.85
CA THR A 86 14.57 1.25 -4.97
C THR A 86 13.76 0.09 -4.40
N TYR A 87 14.43 -1.02 -4.16
CA TYR A 87 13.84 -2.19 -3.54
C TYR A 87 13.80 -2.04 -2.02
N ILE A 88 12.66 -2.41 -1.44
CA ILE A 88 12.49 -2.56 0.01
C ILE A 88 11.84 -3.91 0.34
N PRO A 89 12.16 -4.51 1.50
CA PRO A 89 11.65 -5.83 1.87
C PRO A 89 10.23 -5.80 2.46
N GLY A 90 9.30 -5.15 1.76
CA GLY A 90 7.89 -5.04 2.14
C GLY A 90 7.45 -3.63 2.53
N VAL A 91 6.20 -3.29 2.20
CA VAL A 91 5.64 -1.92 2.30
C VAL A 91 5.63 -1.42 3.74
N VAL A 92 5.20 -2.21 4.72
CA VAL A 92 5.17 -1.78 6.14
C VAL A 92 6.58 -1.51 6.67
N ARG A 93 7.59 -2.29 6.25
CA ARG A 93 9.00 -2.02 6.59
C ARG A 93 9.49 -0.75 5.92
N GLY A 94 9.13 -0.55 4.65
CA GLY A 94 9.43 0.67 3.91
C GLY A 94 8.84 1.91 4.57
N LEU A 95 7.60 1.82 5.06
CA LEU A 95 6.98 2.89 5.84
C LEU A 95 7.82 3.20 7.10
N GLY A 96 8.26 2.18 7.84
CA GLY A 96 9.14 2.38 9.00
C GLY A 96 10.47 3.04 8.63
N PHE A 97 11.07 2.68 7.49
CA PHE A 97 12.28 3.33 7.00
C PHE A 97 12.05 4.80 6.64
N ALA A 98 10.96 5.11 5.92
CA ALA A 98 10.62 6.47 5.57
C ALA A 98 10.34 7.35 6.81
N ILE A 99 9.60 6.82 7.79
CA ILE A 99 9.34 7.50 9.07
C ILE A 99 10.67 7.84 9.76
N ASN A 100 11.58 6.90 9.88
CA ASN A 100 12.85 7.14 10.58
C ASN A 100 13.81 8.05 9.81
N ALA A 101 13.76 8.04 8.48
CA ALA A 101 14.63 8.87 7.65
C ALA A 101 14.16 10.33 7.53
N LEU A 102 12.86 10.58 7.61
CA LEU A 102 12.25 11.86 7.22
C LEU A 102 11.54 12.59 8.38
N THR A 103 11.49 11.98 9.55
CA THR A 103 10.85 12.56 10.74
C THR A 103 11.66 12.29 12.00
N GLU A 104 11.38 13.04 13.07
CA GLU A 104 12.00 12.88 14.37
C GLU A 104 11.01 12.30 15.40
N PRO A 105 11.49 11.65 16.50
CA PRO A 105 10.61 11.23 17.59
C PRO A 105 9.72 12.38 18.11
N GLY A 106 8.43 12.11 18.27
CA GLY A 106 7.43 13.10 18.66
C GLY A 106 6.77 13.84 17.50
N ASP A 107 7.29 13.74 16.27
CA ASP A 107 6.65 14.36 15.11
C ASP A 107 5.25 13.78 14.84
N LYS A 108 4.37 14.64 14.36
CA LYS A 108 2.98 14.29 14.00
C LYS A 108 2.95 13.66 12.60
N ILE A 109 2.30 12.50 12.50
CA ILE A 109 2.05 11.83 11.23
C ILE A 109 0.54 11.58 11.10
N ILE A 110 -0.05 12.04 10.00
CA ILE A 110 -1.48 11.95 9.73
C ILE A 110 -1.81 10.62 9.05
N ILE A 111 -2.90 9.99 9.47
CA ILE A 111 -3.55 8.86 8.79
C ILE A 111 -5.04 9.13 8.63
N GLN A 112 -5.64 8.59 7.57
CA GLN A 112 -7.07 8.81 7.25
C GLN A 112 -7.90 7.60 7.68
N THR A 113 -8.53 7.70 8.88
CA THR A 113 -9.24 6.58 9.52
C THR A 113 -10.72 6.48 9.11
N PRO A 114 -11.29 5.22 9.04
CA PRO A 114 -10.66 3.93 9.32
C PRO A 114 -9.65 3.55 8.24
N VAL A 115 -8.49 3.00 8.63
CA VAL A 115 -7.42 2.62 7.68
C VAL A 115 -6.66 1.40 8.18
N TYR A 116 -5.88 0.79 7.34
CA TYR A 116 -5.01 -0.33 7.62
C TYR A 116 -4.22 -0.13 8.92
N HIS A 117 -4.56 -0.92 9.93
CA HIS A 117 -4.10 -0.72 11.31
C HIS A 117 -2.57 -0.71 11.50
N PRO A 118 -1.74 -1.41 10.67
CA PRO A 118 -0.30 -1.33 10.79
C PRO A 118 0.29 0.05 10.57
N PHE A 119 -0.40 0.98 9.89
CA PHE A 119 0.09 2.35 9.78
C PHE A 119 0.28 2.98 11.17
N ARG A 120 -0.77 2.95 12.00
CA ARG A 120 -0.69 3.47 13.37
C ARG A 120 0.39 2.75 14.18
N MET A 121 0.41 1.41 14.12
CA MET A 121 1.40 0.62 14.87
C MET A 121 2.83 0.97 14.47
N THR A 122 3.09 1.19 13.18
CA THR A 122 4.42 1.56 12.68
C THR A 122 4.79 2.98 13.13
N ILE A 123 3.86 3.94 13.07
CA ILE A 123 4.07 5.32 13.49
C ILE A 123 4.41 5.37 14.98
N GLU A 124 3.54 4.80 15.82
CA GLU A 124 3.68 4.82 17.28
C GLU A 124 4.86 3.96 17.75
N GLY A 125 5.09 2.81 17.12
CA GLY A 125 6.22 1.92 17.41
C GLY A 125 7.59 2.54 17.09
N ASN A 126 7.63 3.56 16.23
CA ASN A 126 8.83 4.37 15.96
C ASN A 126 8.87 5.68 16.75
N GLY A 127 8.02 5.86 17.76
CA GLY A 127 8.03 7.03 18.66
C GLY A 127 7.44 8.31 18.07
N ARG A 128 6.66 8.23 16.98
CA ARG A 128 5.96 9.37 16.38
C ARG A 128 4.51 9.44 16.88
N CYS A 129 3.87 10.59 16.72
CA CYS A 129 2.50 10.82 17.16
C CYS A 129 1.53 10.63 15.99
N THR A 130 0.59 9.71 16.13
CA THR A 130 -0.49 9.54 15.16
C THR A 130 -1.54 10.63 15.29
N VAL A 131 -1.83 11.34 14.21
CA VAL A 131 -2.95 12.29 14.08
C VAL A 131 -3.98 11.70 13.14
N LYS A 132 -5.25 11.70 13.52
CA LYS A 132 -6.33 11.09 12.74
C LYS A 132 -7.10 12.15 11.97
N ASN A 133 -7.14 12.00 10.65
CA ASN A 133 -8.12 12.62 9.78
C ASN A 133 -9.24 11.60 9.52
N GLN A 134 -10.38 11.78 10.20
CA GLN A 134 -11.51 10.87 10.09
C GLN A 134 -12.16 11.01 8.70
N LEU A 135 -12.35 9.91 7.98
CA LEU A 135 -13.13 9.89 6.75
C LEU A 135 -14.61 10.13 7.05
N ILE A 136 -15.31 10.78 6.14
CA ILE A 136 -16.75 11.04 6.22
C ILE A 136 -17.49 9.86 5.58
N GLU A 137 -18.44 9.27 6.30
CA GLU A 137 -19.36 8.29 5.73
C GLU A 137 -20.37 8.99 4.81
N THR A 138 -20.62 8.40 3.65
CA THR A 138 -21.55 8.94 2.65
C THR A 138 -22.54 7.88 2.19
N ASP A 139 -23.69 8.32 1.69
CA ASP A 139 -24.69 7.45 1.05
C ASP A 139 -24.46 7.32 -0.47
N GLY A 140 -23.33 7.85 -0.99
CA GLY A 140 -22.98 7.83 -2.41
C GLY A 140 -22.32 6.53 -2.87
N ASP A 141 -21.82 6.55 -4.10
CA ASP A 141 -21.12 5.41 -4.72
C ASP A 141 -19.85 5.00 -3.95
N ASN A 142 -19.19 5.96 -3.30
CA ASN A 142 -18.12 5.72 -2.36
C ASN A 142 -18.66 5.84 -0.94
N PHE A 143 -18.51 4.77 -0.14
CA PHE A 143 -18.97 4.77 1.24
C PHE A 143 -18.24 5.79 2.12
N TYR A 144 -17.03 6.20 1.75
CA TYR A 144 -16.24 7.20 2.46
C TYR A 144 -15.68 8.26 1.53
N GLU A 145 -15.55 9.48 2.06
CA GLU A 145 -14.87 10.62 1.45
C GLU A 145 -13.81 11.21 2.40
N MET A 146 -12.82 11.91 1.84
CA MET A 146 -11.82 12.62 2.63
C MET A 146 -12.43 13.89 3.24
N ASP A 147 -12.29 14.04 4.57
CA ASP A 147 -12.64 15.27 5.27
C ASP A 147 -11.50 16.29 5.17
N PHE A 148 -11.56 17.14 4.15
CA PHE A 148 -10.55 18.16 3.93
C PHE A 148 -10.64 19.32 4.94
N ASP A 149 -11.81 19.62 5.49
CA ASP A 149 -11.97 20.68 6.51
C ASP A 149 -11.33 20.22 7.82
N ASN A 150 -11.55 18.98 8.21
CA ASN A 150 -10.84 18.39 9.34
C ASN A 150 -9.34 18.32 9.06
N LEU A 151 -8.91 17.89 7.85
CA LEU A 151 -7.50 17.85 7.49
C LEU A 151 -6.83 19.21 7.69
N LEU A 152 -7.43 20.27 7.16
CA LEU A 152 -6.91 21.65 7.31
C LEU A 152 -6.82 22.09 8.78
N SER A 153 -7.71 21.61 9.65
CA SER A 153 -7.69 21.94 11.06
C SER A 153 -6.58 21.26 11.88
N ILE A 154 -6.01 20.15 11.37
CA ILE A 154 -5.04 19.32 12.10
C ILE A 154 -3.65 19.26 11.45
N ILE A 155 -3.51 19.73 10.21
CA ILE A 155 -2.29 19.54 9.40
C ILE A 155 -1.11 20.35 9.92
N ASP A 156 -1.35 21.45 10.61
CA ASP A 156 -0.29 22.32 11.08
C ASP A 156 0.68 21.62 12.04
N GLY A 157 1.96 21.68 11.66
CA GLY A 157 3.05 21.02 12.38
C GLY A 157 3.16 19.51 12.12
N ALA A 158 2.30 18.91 11.28
CA ALA A 158 2.51 17.56 10.80
C ALA A 158 3.70 17.51 9.84
N LYS A 159 4.45 16.39 9.84
CA LYS A 159 5.60 16.17 8.97
C LYS A 159 5.28 15.25 7.82
N MET A 160 4.33 14.34 8.02
CA MET A 160 4.01 13.29 7.07
C MET A 160 2.52 12.96 7.10
N LEU A 161 1.99 12.53 5.96
CA LEU A 161 0.68 11.91 5.82
C LEU A 161 0.87 10.54 5.16
N VAL A 162 0.29 9.48 5.72
CA VAL A 162 0.28 8.14 5.12
C VAL A 162 -1.07 7.95 4.44
N LEU A 163 -1.03 7.96 3.11
CA LEU A 163 -2.17 7.74 2.23
C LEU A 163 -2.29 6.26 1.90
N CYS A 164 -3.49 5.71 1.98
CA CYS A 164 -3.84 4.38 1.47
C CYS A 164 -4.58 4.56 0.12
N ASN A 165 -3.98 4.10 -0.99
CA ASN A 165 -4.49 4.36 -2.33
C ASN A 165 -4.21 3.20 -3.30
N PRO A 166 -5.16 2.33 -3.64
CA PRO A 166 -6.56 2.25 -3.19
C PRO A 166 -6.70 2.02 -1.68
N HIS A 167 -7.82 2.46 -1.12
CA HIS A 167 -7.99 2.51 0.34
C HIS A 167 -8.44 1.19 0.94
N ASN A 168 -7.72 0.72 1.95
CA ASN A 168 -8.04 -0.42 2.79
C ASN A 168 -8.37 0.04 4.23
N PRO A 169 -9.54 -0.28 4.82
CA PRO A 169 -10.48 -1.34 4.41
C PRO A 169 -11.66 -0.86 3.54
N ALA A 170 -11.78 0.41 3.19
CA ALA A 170 -12.97 0.96 2.55
C ALA A 170 -13.19 0.47 1.10
N GLY A 171 -12.16 -0.09 0.43
CA GLY A 171 -12.27 -0.56 -0.95
C GLY A 171 -12.47 0.56 -1.97
N ILE A 172 -11.93 1.75 -1.69
CA ILE A 172 -12.10 2.94 -2.51
C ILE A 172 -10.88 3.19 -3.38
N THR A 173 -11.10 3.48 -4.64
CA THR A 173 -10.12 4.09 -5.54
C THR A 173 -10.37 5.58 -5.59
N TRP A 174 -9.46 6.39 -5.05
CA TRP A 174 -9.62 7.83 -4.99
C TRP A 174 -9.61 8.48 -6.37
N SER A 175 -10.45 9.49 -6.58
CA SER A 175 -10.46 10.25 -7.83
C SER A 175 -9.20 11.11 -7.98
N LYS A 176 -8.86 11.43 -9.24
CA LYS A 176 -7.74 12.33 -9.52
C LYS A 176 -7.92 13.69 -8.84
N GLU A 177 -9.14 14.21 -8.83
CA GLU A 177 -9.49 15.50 -8.22
C GLU A 177 -9.28 15.48 -6.71
N THR A 178 -9.69 14.39 -6.04
CA THR A 178 -9.48 14.19 -4.60
C THR A 178 -7.99 14.13 -4.28
N LEU A 179 -7.22 13.35 -5.03
CA LEU A 179 -5.77 13.23 -4.85
C LEU A 179 -5.04 14.55 -5.15
N GLN A 180 -5.50 15.31 -6.15
CA GLN A 180 -4.94 16.62 -6.48
C GLN A 180 -5.16 17.60 -5.33
N ARG A 181 -6.38 17.67 -4.78
CA ARG A 181 -6.69 18.53 -3.63
C ARG A 181 -5.85 18.15 -2.41
N LEU A 182 -5.70 16.86 -2.14
CA LEU A 182 -4.81 16.38 -1.06
C LEU A 182 -3.36 16.84 -1.28
N ALA A 183 -2.87 16.70 -2.52
CA ALA A 183 -1.50 17.09 -2.87
C ALA A 183 -1.27 18.59 -2.69
N ASP A 184 -2.23 19.42 -3.11
CA ASP A 184 -2.14 20.87 -2.95
C ASP A 184 -2.06 21.26 -1.48
N ILE A 185 -2.93 20.72 -0.64
CA ILE A 185 -2.93 20.97 0.82
C ILE A 185 -1.61 20.51 1.45
N CYS A 186 -1.17 19.28 1.19
CA CYS A 186 0.07 18.75 1.76
C CYS A 186 1.29 19.56 1.32
N TYR A 187 1.34 19.98 0.05
CA TYR A 187 2.42 20.81 -0.48
C TYR A 187 2.50 22.17 0.20
N GLU A 188 1.37 22.86 0.37
CA GLU A 188 1.28 24.18 1.01
C GLU A 188 1.70 24.15 2.50
N HIS A 189 1.47 23.02 3.18
CA HIS A 189 1.87 22.81 4.58
C HIS A 189 3.21 22.10 4.76
N ASN A 190 3.97 21.83 3.68
CA ASN A 190 5.25 21.10 3.71
C ASN A 190 5.14 19.72 4.36
N VAL A 191 4.06 18.99 4.08
CA VAL A 191 3.80 17.64 4.56
C VAL A 191 4.20 16.64 3.48
N ILE A 192 5.09 15.68 3.81
CA ILE A 192 5.47 14.58 2.92
C ILE A 192 4.34 13.55 2.88
N VAL A 193 4.01 13.06 1.69
CA VAL A 193 2.99 12.01 1.52
C VAL A 193 3.65 10.66 1.23
N ILE A 194 3.41 9.69 2.11
CA ILE A 194 3.71 8.29 1.81
C ILE A 194 2.46 7.66 1.21
N SER A 195 2.48 7.35 -0.08
CA SER A 195 1.37 6.70 -0.76
C SER A 195 1.58 5.18 -0.79
N ASP A 196 0.83 4.46 0.06
CA ASP A 196 0.76 3.00 0.00
C ASP A 196 -0.21 2.59 -1.11
N GLU A 197 0.37 2.16 -2.23
CA GLU A 197 -0.35 1.75 -3.45
C GLU A 197 -0.25 0.25 -3.71
N ILE A 198 -0.10 -0.56 -2.64
CA ILE A 198 0.04 -2.02 -2.75
C ILE A 198 -1.17 -2.69 -3.43
N HIS A 199 -2.33 -2.05 -3.41
CA HIS A 199 -3.57 -2.53 -4.04
C HIS A 199 -3.82 -1.94 -5.44
N ALA A 200 -2.87 -1.24 -6.03
CA ALA A 200 -3.02 -0.51 -7.30
C ALA A 200 -3.62 -1.37 -8.43
N ASP A 201 -3.15 -2.61 -8.58
CA ASP A 201 -3.61 -3.53 -9.64
C ASP A 201 -4.99 -4.15 -9.36
N LEU A 202 -5.56 -3.93 -8.17
CA LEU A 202 -6.85 -4.50 -7.74
C LEU A 202 -8.00 -3.49 -7.84
N ALA A 203 -7.87 -2.46 -8.67
CA ALA A 203 -8.99 -1.58 -9.03
C ALA A 203 -9.98 -2.38 -9.89
N LEU A 204 -11.18 -2.66 -9.34
CA LEU A 204 -12.18 -3.55 -9.94
C LEU A 204 -13.35 -2.77 -10.53
N PHE A 205 -14.26 -3.47 -11.21
CA PHE A 205 -15.56 -2.93 -11.71
C PHE A 205 -15.43 -1.71 -12.62
N GLY A 206 -14.35 -1.62 -13.40
CA GLY A 206 -14.12 -0.50 -14.32
C GLY A 206 -13.44 0.73 -13.68
N HIS A 207 -13.21 0.72 -12.38
CA HIS A 207 -12.39 1.74 -11.73
C HIS A 207 -10.92 1.61 -12.15
N LYS A 208 -10.22 2.74 -12.17
CA LYS A 208 -8.79 2.77 -12.47
C LYS A 208 -8.05 3.41 -11.30
N HIS A 209 -6.94 2.77 -10.93
CA HIS A 209 -6.02 3.37 -9.97
C HIS A 209 -5.35 4.60 -10.57
N VAL A 210 -5.22 5.64 -9.77
CA VAL A 210 -4.48 6.85 -10.10
C VAL A 210 -3.30 6.96 -9.13
N PRO A 211 -2.05 6.80 -9.60
CA PRO A 211 -0.88 6.99 -8.72
C PRO A 211 -0.84 8.40 -8.16
N PHE A 212 -0.68 8.55 -6.85
CA PHE A 212 -0.68 9.88 -6.22
C PHE A 212 0.37 10.81 -6.81
N ALA A 213 1.59 10.32 -7.02
CA ALA A 213 2.68 11.12 -7.59
C ALA A 213 2.42 11.59 -9.03
N SER A 214 1.46 10.98 -9.74
CA SER A 214 1.15 11.31 -11.13
C SER A 214 0.17 12.47 -11.30
N VAL A 215 -0.53 12.88 -10.23
CA VAL A 215 -1.62 13.87 -10.36
C VAL A 215 -1.12 15.29 -10.61
N SER A 216 0.08 15.63 -10.14
CA SER A 216 0.71 16.95 -10.37
C SER A 216 2.20 16.95 -10.03
N ASP A 217 2.90 18.01 -10.45
CA ASP A 217 4.30 18.24 -10.05
C ASP A 217 4.43 18.45 -8.53
N LYS A 218 3.45 19.08 -7.89
CA LYS A 218 3.42 19.20 -6.42
C LYS A 218 3.40 17.82 -5.77
N ALA A 219 2.46 16.93 -6.18
CA ALA A 219 2.34 15.59 -5.67
C ALA A 219 3.63 14.79 -5.85
N LYS A 220 4.22 14.85 -7.05
CA LYS A 220 5.49 14.18 -7.35
C LYS A 220 6.63 14.61 -6.42
N ASN A 221 6.72 15.91 -6.12
CA ASN A 221 7.82 16.46 -5.33
C ASN A 221 7.72 16.19 -3.82
N ILE A 222 6.53 15.87 -3.31
CA ILE A 222 6.30 15.63 -1.87
C ILE A 222 6.04 14.19 -1.52
N SER A 223 6.08 13.25 -2.48
CA SER A 223 5.62 11.88 -2.21
C SER A 223 6.68 10.81 -2.37
N ILE A 224 6.49 9.73 -1.62
CA ILE A 224 7.13 8.43 -1.82
C ILE A 224 6.00 7.42 -2.03
N THR A 225 6.05 6.68 -3.14
CA THR A 225 5.05 5.67 -3.49
C THR A 225 5.57 4.27 -3.20
N PHE A 226 4.80 3.47 -2.50
CA PHE A 226 5.07 2.05 -2.26
C PHE A 226 4.14 1.18 -3.09
N GLN A 227 4.72 0.25 -3.85
CA GLN A 227 4.00 -0.77 -4.61
C GLN A 227 4.66 -2.14 -4.42
N ALA A 228 3.90 -3.21 -4.61
CA ALA A 228 4.42 -4.56 -4.58
C ALA A 228 3.51 -5.51 -5.39
N PRO A 229 4.06 -6.53 -6.06
CA PRO A 229 3.26 -7.50 -6.83
C PRO A 229 2.52 -8.52 -5.94
N THR A 230 2.83 -8.55 -4.64
CA THR A 230 2.38 -9.61 -3.72
C THR A 230 0.88 -9.64 -3.44
N LYS A 231 0.15 -8.56 -3.70
CA LYS A 231 -1.33 -8.57 -3.62
C LYS A 231 -1.98 -8.95 -4.94
N THR A 232 -1.31 -8.70 -6.04
CA THR A 232 -1.79 -8.99 -7.40
C THR A 232 -1.59 -10.47 -7.77
N PHE A 233 -0.47 -11.05 -7.35
CA PHE A 233 -0.07 -12.41 -7.75
C PHE A 233 0.01 -13.42 -6.59
N ASN A 234 -0.29 -13.01 -5.37
CA ASN A 234 -0.29 -13.82 -4.14
C ASN A 234 1.11 -14.19 -3.65
#